data_0ddd4e4f9a52ff3cd8cb2cc3f2158b62
#
_entry.id   0ddd4e4f9a52ff3cd8cb2cc3f2158b62
#
_cell.length_a   1.000
_cell.length_b   1.000
_cell.length_c   1.000
_cell.angle_alpha   90.00
_cell.angle_beta   90.00
_cell.angle_gamma   90.00
#
_symmetry.space_group_name_H-M   'P 1'
#
loop_
_entity.id
_entity.type
_entity.pdbx_description
1 polymer ?
#
loop_
_entity_poly.entity_id
_entity_poly.type
_entity_poly.pdbx_seq_one_letter_code
_entity_poly.pdbx_strand_id
1 'polypeptide(L)'
;MKRSKILYILTPLLFMAGIAIGVLIGASFKKQVAAGDLPEKYQQILDLISNEYVDDISVDSLLEMNIPDLLSYLDPHSAYIPATDFEDVNSELEGSFSGVGISFQIMKDTVIAVEIIAGGPAQKVGMLPGDRILMADTVNLTGKGATQENVFKNLRGKKGSNVSLKVLRPGMAKPVVYDVIRGDIPVNSVDAAYLIDPKTGYIRVGKFARNTYQEFLDALLKLRMQGAEKMVIDLRGNTGGYMDQAINMANEFLPCGRRIVYTKGRHKADDVVANSDGRGSFQDMQLVVVVDEISASASEIFAGAIQDNDRGLVIGRRTFGKGLVQNQFMLPDNSAIRLTVARYYTPSGRSIQKIYERGDGGKYEMDLLERYAHGEFYNADSIHLDKSKKFKTVGGRIVYGGGGIMPDIFVPGDTVGVTSYYTEVSNSGLIPRFSMQLADRYRKAMGNSKDMEKLLRSLPNDNALLQQFVNYAAAEGVPARWYYINQSRALLLRQIKAVLVRDILGFDNYFRFINREDNMIQCAVKELQAGHSPIQLRK
;
A
#
# COMPACT_ATOMS: atom_id res chain seq x y z
N MET A 1 44.27 -18.82 69.41
CA MET A 1 43.79 -19.91 68.54
C MET A 1 42.24 -20.10 68.52
N LYS A 2 41.42 -19.24 69.11
CA LYS A 2 39.94 -19.39 69.07
C LYS A 2 39.20 -18.56 67.98
N ARG A 3 39.85 -17.57 67.37
CA ARG A 3 39.20 -16.72 66.33
C ARG A 3 39.16 -17.35 64.91
N SER A 4 40.03 -18.28 64.57
CA SER A 4 40.06 -18.85 63.25
C SER A 4 38.94 -19.91 62.99
N LYS A 5 38.51 -20.63 64.05
CA LYS A 5 37.48 -21.67 63.91
C LYS A 5 36.07 -21.10 63.64
N ILE A 6 35.78 -19.92 64.13
CA ILE A 6 34.49 -19.23 63.89
C ILE A 6 34.40 -18.76 62.45
N LEU A 7 35.51 -18.33 61.85
CA LEU A 7 35.54 -17.88 60.45
C LEU A 7 35.27 -19.05 59.46
N TYR A 8 35.76 -20.26 59.76
CA TYR A 8 35.56 -21.45 58.94
C TYR A 8 34.13 -21.98 58.94
N ILE A 9 33.31 -21.60 59.95
CA ILE A 9 31.89 -22.00 60.05
C ILE A 9 31.00 -20.87 59.51
N LEU A 10 31.38 -19.60 59.71
CA LEU A 10 30.60 -18.46 59.24
C LEU A 10 30.64 -18.26 57.74
N THR A 11 31.78 -18.53 57.10
CA THR A 11 31.94 -18.33 55.63
C THR A 11 31.01 -19.21 54.79
N PRO A 12 30.90 -20.53 55.03
CA PRO A 12 29.96 -21.37 54.26
C PRO A 12 28.50 -21.06 54.58
N LEU A 13 28.18 -20.63 55.82
CA LEU A 13 26.80 -20.20 56.19
C LEU A 13 26.40 -18.90 55.49
N LEU A 14 27.29 -17.92 55.33
CA LEU A 14 27.07 -16.70 54.57
C LEU A 14 26.93 -17.00 53.07
N PHE A 15 27.73 -17.97 52.57
CA PHE A 15 27.63 -18.37 51.17
C PHE A 15 26.31 -19.07 50.87
N MET A 16 25.85 -19.97 51.74
CA MET A 16 24.53 -20.63 51.62
C MET A 16 23.38 -19.62 51.77
N ALA A 17 23.48 -18.67 52.65
CA ALA A 17 22.47 -17.60 52.78
C ALA A 17 22.45 -16.72 51.54
N GLY A 18 23.59 -16.37 50.93
CA GLY A 18 23.71 -15.68 49.65
C GLY A 18 23.06 -16.43 48.47
N ILE A 19 23.30 -17.77 48.40
CA ILE A 19 22.67 -18.61 47.40
C ILE A 19 21.14 -18.69 47.63
N ALA A 20 20.69 -18.87 48.86
CA ALA A 20 19.25 -18.89 49.17
C ALA A 20 18.55 -17.56 48.84
N ILE A 21 19.19 -16.43 49.14
CA ILE A 21 18.70 -15.09 48.76
C ILE A 21 18.71 -14.93 47.25
N GLY A 22 19.76 -15.36 46.56
CA GLY A 22 19.86 -15.32 45.09
C GLY A 22 18.79 -16.17 44.42
N VAL A 23 18.49 -17.36 44.95
CA VAL A 23 17.41 -18.25 44.48
C VAL A 23 16.02 -17.63 44.75
N LEU A 24 15.82 -17.01 45.90
CA LEU A 24 14.56 -16.30 46.24
C LEU A 24 14.36 -15.07 45.35
N ILE A 25 15.39 -14.28 45.11
CA ILE A 25 15.35 -13.13 44.19
C ILE A 25 15.14 -13.64 42.75
N GLY A 26 15.87 -14.66 42.32
CA GLY A 26 15.70 -15.28 40.99
C GLY A 26 14.31 -15.88 40.79
N ALA A 27 13.73 -16.53 41.81
CA ALA A 27 12.36 -17.04 41.78
C ALA A 27 11.31 -15.89 41.77
N SER A 28 11.59 -14.79 42.46
CA SER A 28 10.73 -13.60 42.42
C SER A 28 10.83 -12.88 41.08
N PHE A 29 12.02 -12.81 40.47
CA PHE A 29 12.20 -12.30 39.10
C PHE A 29 11.56 -13.22 38.05
N LYS A 30 11.65 -14.57 38.21
CA LYS A 30 10.92 -15.51 37.37
C LYS A 30 9.40 -15.35 37.48
N LYS A 31 8.89 -14.99 38.65
CA LYS A 31 7.45 -14.70 38.83
C LYS A 31 7.01 -13.38 38.18
N GLN A 32 7.94 -12.45 37.95
CA GLN A 32 7.66 -11.18 37.27
C GLN A 32 7.85 -11.22 35.75
N VAL A 33 8.51 -12.28 35.24
CA VAL A 33 8.73 -12.56 33.81
C VAL A 33 7.96 -13.80 33.35
N ALA A 34 7.28 -14.51 34.25
CA ALA A 34 6.29 -15.52 33.87
C ALA A 34 5.16 -14.82 33.12
N ALA A 35 4.98 -15.22 31.86
CA ALA A 35 3.85 -14.88 31.02
C ALA A 35 2.60 -14.71 31.90
N GLY A 36 1.93 -13.55 31.74
CA GLY A 36 0.72 -13.27 32.52
C GLY A 36 -0.15 -14.52 32.52
N ASP A 37 -0.54 -14.96 33.73
CA ASP A 37 -1.35 -16.15 33.91
C ASP A 37 -2.50 -16.11 32.90
N LEU A 38 -2.41 -16.95 31.85
CA LEU A 38 -3.61 -17.28 31.06
C LEU A 38 -4.68 -17.59 32.08
N PRO A 39 -5.90 -17.05 31.98
CA PRO A 39 -6.92 -17.35 32.95
C PRO A 39 -6.92 -18.86 33.19
N GLU A 40 -6.80 -19.29 34.43
CA GLU A 40 -6.67 -20.69 34.84
C GLU A 40 -7.64 -21.60 34.08
N LYS A 41 -8.83 -21.10 33.79
CA LYS A 41 -9.84 -21.75 32.94
C LYS A 41 -9.35 -22.03 31.50
N TYR A 42 -8.62 -21.10 30.88
CA TYR A 42 -8.17 -21.26 29.50
C TYR A 42 -7.07 -22.34 29.42
N GLN A 43 -6.15 -22.32 30.39
CA GLN A 43 -5.13 -23.38 30.50
C GLN A 43 -5.75 -24.75 30.73
N GLN A 44 -6.76 -24.85 31.65
CA GLN A 44 -7.48 -26.10 31.88
C GLN A 44 -8.18 -26.64 30.62
N ILE A 45 -8.74 -25.74 29.78
CA ILE A 45 -9.36 -26.16 28.51
C ILE A 45 -8.32 -26.74 27.56
N LEU A 46 -7.17 -26.08 27.41
CA LEU A 46 -6.11 -26.56 26.55
C LEU A 46 -5.54 -27.91 27.05
N ASP A 47 -5.36 -28.06 28.36
CA ASP A 47 -4.91 -29.30 28.99
C ASP A 47 -5.93 -30.44 28.77
N LEU A 48 -7.22 -30.17 28.89
CA LEU A 48 -8.27 -31.15 28.59
C LEU A 48 -8.28 -31.56 27.13
N ILE A 49 -8.16 -30.60 26.20
CA ILE A 49 -8.10 -30.90 24.76
C ILE A 49 -6.86 -31.78 24.47
N SER A 50 -5.71 -31.40 25.01
CA SER A 50 -4.46 -32.14 24.78
C SER A 50 -4.47 -33.56 25.32
N ASN A 51 -5.18 -33.81 26.45
CA ASN A 51 -5.11 -35.10 27.15
C ASN A 51 -6.31 -36.01 26.89
N GLU A 52 -7.50 -35.43 26.60
CA GLU A 52 -8.76 -36.18 26.55
C GLU A 52 -9.43 -36.21 25.17
N TYR A 53 -8.98 -35.35 24.22
CA TYR A 53 -9.60 -35.33 22.89
C TYR A 53 -9.26 -36.60 22.12
N VAL A 54 -10.24 -37.12 21.35
CA VAL A 54 -10.16 -38.43 20.68
C VAL A 54 -9.07 -38.53 19.59
N ASP A 55 -8.76 -37.40 18.95
CA ASP A 55 -7.73 -37.33 17.91
C ASP A 55 -6.52 -36.54 18.40
N ASP A 56 -5.33 -36.86 17.87
CA ASP A 56 -4.11 -36.09 18.13
C ASP A 56 -4.21 -34.68 17.54
N ILE A 57 -4.21 -33.67 18.39
CA ILE A 57 -4.27 -32.27 18.01
C ILE A 57 -3.08 -31.51 18.61
N SER A 58 -2.44 -30.70 17.79
CA SER A 58 -1.43 -29.74 18.25
C SER A 58 -2.11 -28.55 18.92
N VAL A 59 -1.83 -28.35 20.21
CA VAL A 59 -2.31 -27.18 20.98
C VAL A 59 -1.78 -25.88 20.35
N ASP A 60 -0.53 -25.88 19.85
CA ASP A 60 0.06 -24.72 19.17
C ASP A 60 -0.75 -24.35 17.92
N SER A 61 -1.15 -25.36 17.11
CA SER A 61 -1.98 -25.13 15.94
C SER A 61 -3.36 -24.56 16.29
N LEU A 62 -3.94 -25.03 17.39
CA LEU A 62 -5.21 -24.46 17.90
C LEU A 62 -5.06 -23.00 18.35
N LEU A 63 -3.95 -22.67 19.01
CA LEU A 63 -3.66 -21.30 19.42
C LEU A 63 -3.50 -20.39 18.21
N GLU A 64 -2.69 -20.81 17.22
CA GLU A 64 -2.51 -20.09 15.95
C GLU A 64 -3.84 -19.78 15.24
N MET A 65 -4.75 -20.75 15.23
CA MET A 65 -6.08 -20.57 14.61
C MET A 65 -7.00 -19.63 15.41
N ASN A 66 -6.86 -19.55 16.74
CA ASN A 66 -7.74 -18.77 17.61
C ASN A 66 -7.28 -17.32 17.83
N ILE A 67 -5.98 -17.02 17.67
CA ILE A 67 -5.45 -15.66 17.88
C ILE A 67 -6.12 -14.63 16.97
N PRO A 68 -6.30 -14.87 15.65
CA PRO A 68 -7.02 -13.95 14.76
C PRO A 68 -8.44 -13.64 15.25
N ASP A 69 -9.19 -14.66 15.68
CA ASP A 69 -10.55 -14.50 16.20
C ASP A 69 -10.56 -13.64 17.47
N LEU A 70 -9.64 -13.91 18.40
CA LEU A 70 -9.50 -13.11 19.62
C LEU A 70 -9.27 -11.62 19.31
N LEU A 71 -8.42 -11.31 18.34
CA LEU A 71 -8.11 -9.93 17.95
C LEU A 71 -9.27 -9.26 17.22
N SER A 72 -10.08 -10.00 16.47
CA SER A 72 -11.25 -9.48 15.77
C SER A 72 -12.28 -8.85 16.69
N TYR A 73 -12.35 -9.29 17.97
CA TYR A 73 -13.22 -8.70 19.00
C TYR A 73 -12.74 -7.33 19.51
N LEU A 74 -11.52 -6.89 19.17
CA LEU A 74 -11.00 -5.61 19.64
C LEU A 74 -11.39 -4.48 18.69
N ASP A 75 -10.97 -4.59 17.43
CA ASP A 75 -11.22 -3.65 16.34
C ASP A 75 -10.88 -4.31 14.99
N PRO A 76 -11.32 -3.75 13.85
CA PRO A 76 -11.11 -4.37 12.53
C PRO A 76 -9.66 -4.32 12.01
N HIS A 77 -8.73 -3.74 12.74
CA HIS A 77 -7.36 -3.51 12.28
C HIS A 77 -6.29 -4.17 13.15
N SER A 78 -6.64 -4.59 14.36
CA SER A 78 -5.75 -5.42 15.19
C SER A 78 -5.66 -6.81 14.55
N ALA A 79 -4.43 -7.27 14.27
CA ALA A 79 -4.21 -8.48 13.49
C ALA A 79 -3.02 -9.29 14.02
N TYR A 80 -3.09 -10.59 13.86
CA TYR A 80 -1.99 -11.52 14.06
C TYR A 80 -1.25 -11.71 12.74
N ILE A 81 0.06 -11.77 12.80
CA ILE A 81 0.95 -12.01 11.67
C ILE A 81 1.76 -13.26 12.00
N PRO A 82 1.47 -14.41 11.37
CA PRO A 82 2.25 -15.63 11.55
C PRO A 82 3.73 -15.42 11.21
N ALA A 83 4.61 -16.17 11.85
CA ALA A 83 6.05 -16.08 11.58
C ALA A 83 6.40 -16.35 10.10
N THR A 84 5.63 -17.19 9.43
CA THR A 84 5.79 -17.49 7.99
C THR A 84 5.52 -16.29 7.09
N ASP A 85 4.63 -15.39 7.50
CA ASP A 85 4.12 -14.28 6.68
C ASP A 85 4.79 -12.95 7.06
N PHE A 86 5.56 -12.96 8.16
CA PHE A 86 6.13 -11.76 8.76
C PHE A 86 7.02 -10.96 7.80
N GLU A 87 7.95 -11.62 7.10
CA GLU A 87 8.83 -10.95 6.14
C GLU A 87 8.04 -10.36 4.97
N ASP A 88 7.05 -11.07 4.48
CA ASP A 88 6.23 -10.63 3.34
C ASP A 88 5.37 -9.41 3.68
N VAL A 89 4.70 -9.46 4.83
CA VAL A 89 3.83 -8.36 5.32
C VAL A 89 4.63 -7.10 5.63
N ASN A 90 5.85 -7.24 6.15
CA ASN A 90 6.68 -6.08 6.51
C ASN A 90 7.48 -5.51 5.33
N SER A 91 7.84 -6.33 4.34
CA SER A 91 8.69 -5.91 3.22
C SER A 91 8.14 -4.69 2.45
N GLU A 92 6.83 -4.60 2.32
CA GLU A 92 6.17 -3.48 1.64
C GLU A 92 6.31 -2.15 2.40
N LEU A 93 6.29 -2.22 3.74
CA LEU A 93 6.44 -1.04 4.61
C LEU A 93 7.90 -0.66 4.79
N GLU A 94 8.81 -1.65 4.83
CA GLU A 94 10.25 -1.38 4.94
C GLU A 94 10.84 -0.72 3.68
N GLY A 95 10.09 -0.68 2.55
CA GLY A 95 10.52 -0.05 1.30
C GLY A 95 11.56 -0.87 0.52
N SER A 96 11.80 -2.11 0.92
CA SER A 96 12.64 -3.06 0.20
C SER A 96 12.38 -4.50 0.64
N PHE A 97 12.59 -5.43 -0.24
CA PHE A 97 12.62 -6.87 0.06
C PHE A 97 13.82 -7.53 -0.62
N SER A 98 14.18 -8.73 -0.18
CA SER A 98 15.26 -9.48 -0.81
C SER A 98 14.73 -10.44 -1.86
N GLY A 99 15.26 -10.35 -3.08
CA GLY A 99 14.81 -11.17 -4.20
C GLY A 99 15.60 -10.95 -5.48
N VAL A 100 15.04 -11.38 -6.60
CA VAL A 100 15.67 -11.29 -7.92
C VAL A 100 15.44 -9.94 -8.62
N GLY A 101 14.47 -9.12 -8.21
CA GLY A 101 14.20 -7.80 -8.79
C GLY A 101 13.39 -7.83 -10.08
N ILE A 102 12.29 -8.55 -10.07
CA ILE A 102 11.37 -8.69 -11.20
C ILE A 102 9.95 -8.40 -10.72
N SER A 103 9.22 -7.52 -11.43
CA SER A 103 7.77 -7.46 -11.39
C SER A 103 7.22 -8.45 -12.43
N PHE A 104 6.32 -9.33 -12.03
CA PHE A 104 5.83 -10.40 -12.90
C PHE A 104 4.31 -10.43 -12.98
N GLN A 105 3.81 -11.05 -14.02
CA GLN A 105 2.42 -11.39 -14.19
C GLN A 105 2.28 -12.86 -14.62
N ILE A 106 1.30 -13.56 -14.09
CA ILE A 106 0.99 -14.92 -14.51
C ILE A 106 -0.06 -14.85 -15.61
N MET A 107 0.27 -15.35 -16.80
CA MET A 107 -0.63 -15.41 -17.94
C MET A 107 -0.87 -16.85 -18.35
N LYS A 108 -2.13 -17.28 -18.27
CA LYS A 108 -2.51 -18.70 -18.41
C LYS A 108 -1.71 -19.52 -17.38
N ASP A 109 -0.70 -20.19 -17.81
CA ASP A 109 0.15 -21.08 -17.03
C ASP A 109 1.66 -20.71 -17.08
N THR A 110 1.96 -19.43 -17.33
CA THR A 110 3.34 -18.96 -17.54
C THR A 110 3.60 -17.67 -16.76
N VAL A 111 4.72 -17.63 -16.06
CA VAL A 111 5.22 -16.43 -15.35
C VAL A 111 5.99 -15.55 -16.32
N ILE A 112 5.57 -14.31 -16.48
CA ILE A 112 6.19 -13.35 -17.40
C ILE A 112 6.75 -12.16 -16.62
N ALA A 113 8.01 -11.84 -16.84
CA ALA A 113 8.63 -10.64 -16.30
C ALA A 113 8.04 -9.42 -17.02
N VAL A 114 7.25 -8.61 -16.31
CA VAL A 114 6.65 -7.37 -16.85
C VAL A 114 7.66 -6.24 -16.77
N GLU A 115 8.33 -6.14 -15.65
CA GLU A 115 9.33 -5.11 -15.39
C GLU A 115 10.58 -5.73 -14.75
N ILE A 116 11.74 -5.25 -15.14
CA ILE A 116 13.02 -5.55 -14.48
C ILE A 116 13.42 -4.32 -13.69
N ILE A 117 13.50 -4.49 -12.36
CA ILE A 117 13.79 -3.39 -11.44
C ILE A 117 15.20 -2.85 -11.72
N ALA A 118 15.28 -1.54 -11.93
CA ALA A 118 16.53 -0.85 -12.24
C ALA A 118 17.55 -1.00 -11.09
N GLY A 119 18.79 -1.35 -11.44
CA GLY A 119 19.87 -1.62 -10.48
C GLY A 119 19.74 -2.98 -9.75
N GLY A 120 18.63 -3.71 -9.96
CA GLY A 120 18.36 -4.99 -9.33
C GLY A 120 19.18 -6.16 -9.88
N PRO A 121 19.16 -7.32 -9.18
CA PRO A 121 19.92 -8.51 -9.59
C PRO A 121 19.57 -9.03 -10.97
N ALA A 122 18.29 -9.10 -11.33
CA ALA A 122 17.85 -9.60 -12.65
C ALA A 122 18.38 -8.71 -13.80
N GLN A 123 18.44 -7.39 -13.60
CA GLN A 123 19.04 -6.49 -14.60
C GLN A 123 20.52 -6.76 -14.81
N LYS A 124 21.27 -7.02 -13.72
CA LYS A 124 22.72 -7.27 -13.77
C LYS A 124 23.08 -8.51 -14.59
N VAL A 125 22.21 -9.52 -14.58
CA VAL A 125 22.40 -10.74 -15.38
C VAL A 125 21.80 -10.64 -16.78
N GLY A 126 21.20 -9.50 -17.17
CA GLY A 126 20.70 -9.24 -18.51
C GLY A 126 19.30 -9.80 -18.80
N MET A 127 18.48 -10.01 -17.78
CA MET A 127 17.05 -10.29 -17.97
C MET A 127 16.33 -9.06 -18.53
N LEU A 128 15.30 -9.29 -19.33
CA LEU A 128 14.53 -8.26 -19.99
C LEU A 128 13.04 -8.40 -19.70
N PRO A 129 12.28 -7.29 -19.72
CA PRO A 129 10.83 -7.35 -19.74
C PRO A 129 10.33 -8.20 -20.92
N GLY A 130 9.33 -9.06 -20.66
CA GLY A 130 8.81 -10.04 -21.61
C GLY A 130 9.45 -11.42 -21.48
N ASP A 131 10.49 -11.62 -20.70
CA ASP A 131 11.08 -12.93 -20.43
C ASP A 131 10.08 -13.83 -19.69
N ARG A 132 9.96 -15.10 -20.12
CA ARG A 132 9.09 -16.12 -19.54
C ARG A 132 9.91 -17.00 -18.62
N ILE A 133 9.61 -16.99 -17.34
CA ILE A 133 10.31 -17.75 -16.31
C ILE A 133 9.70 -19.15 -16.27
N LEU A 134 10.47 -20.15 -16.66
CA LEU A 134 10.00 -21.53 -16.72
C LEU A 134 10.29 -22.31 -15.44
N MET A 135 11.47 -22.06 -14.83
CA MET A 135 11.91 -22.73 -13.61
C MET A 135 12.74 -21.78 -12.75
N ALA A 136 12.71 -22.02 -11.45
CA ALA A 136 13.63 -21.47 -10.47
C ALA A 136 14.30 -22.65 -9.75
N ASP A 137 15.61 -22.78 -9.88
CA ASP A 137 16.35 -23.98 -9.50
C ASP A 137 15.71 -25.25 -10.10
N THR A 138 15.22 -26.16 -9.26
CA THR A 138 14.52 -27.37 -9.67
C THR A 138 12.99 -27.24 -9.73
N VAL A 139 12.44 -26.08 -9.30
CA VAL A 139 11.01 -25.87 -9.19
C VAL A 139 10.43 -25.38 -10.51
N ASN A 140 9.44 -26.09 -11.02
CA ASN A 140 8.71 -25.70 -12.22
C ASN A 140 7.73 -24.55 -11.91
N LEU A 141 7.85 -23.45 -12.65
CA LEU A 141 7.00 -22.25 -12.53
C LEU A 141 6.03 -22.13 -13.72
N THR A 142 5.72 -23.24 -14.40
CA THR A 142 4.73 -23.27 -15.49
C THR A 142 3.59 -24.26 -15.18
N GLY A 143 2.50 -24.18 -15.92
CA GLY A 143 1.32 -25.03 -15.70
C GLY A 143 0.74 -24.85 -14.29
N LYS A 144 0.52 -25.94 -13.58
CA LYS A 144 0.05 -25.91 -12.18
C LYS A 144 1.04 -25.25 -11.20
N GLY A 145 2.31 -25.13 -11.57
CA GLY A 145 3.34 -24.46 -10.77
C GLY A 145 3.33 -22.94 -10.91
N ALA A 146 2.61 -22.39 -11.89
CA ALA A 146 2.49 -20.94 -12.10
C ALA A 146 1.45 -20.34 -11.15
N THR A 147 1.71 -20.35 -9.86
CA THR A 147 0.91 -19.68 -8.83
C THR A 147 1.70 -18.52 -8.22
N GLN A 148 1.00 -17.49 -7.77
CA GLN A 148 1.65 -16.32 -7.16
C GLN A 148 2.50 -16.71 -5.95
N GLU A 149 1.97 -17.55 -5.08
CA GLU A 149 2.66 -18.07 -3.91
C GLU A 149 3.96 -18.82 -4.29
N ASN A 150 3.87 -19.75 -5.26
CA ASN A 150 5.03 -20.51 -5.70
C ASN A 150 6.11 -19.64 -6.34
N VAL A 151 5.70 -18.63 -7.11
CA VAL A 151 6.63 -17.66 -7.71
C VAL A 151 7.31 -16.82 -6.63
N PHE A 152 6.56 -16.25 -5.70
CA PHE A 152 7.14 -15.47 -4.60
C PHE A 152 8.10 -16.30 -3.76
N LYS A 153 7.70 -17.49 -3.33
CA LYS A 153 8.53 -18.41 -2.53
C LYS A 153 9.88 -18.73 -3.18
N ASN A 154 9.93 -18.80 -4.51
CA ASN A 154 11.15 -19.19 -5.22
C ASN A 154 11.98 -18.00 -5.75
N LEU A 155 11.36 -16.84 -6.04
CA LEU A 155 12.08 -15.66 -6.51
C LEU A 155 12.57 -14.77 -5.36
N ARG A 156 11.86 -14.72 -4.23
CA ARG A 156 12.33 -14.09 -2.99
C ARG A 156 13.30 -15.02 -2.26
N GLY A 157 13.98 -14.54 -1.24
CA GLY A 157 14.84 -15.30 -0.37
C GLY A 157 15.98 -14.47 0.20
N LYS A 158 16.80 -15.10 1.04
CA LYS A 158 17.88 -14.43 1.78
C LYS A 158 18.84 -13.68 0.85
N LYS A 159 19.13 -12.42 1.17
CA LYS A 159 20.14 -11.61 0.48
C LYS A 159 21.46 -12.35 0.34
N GLY A 160 22.04 -12.35 -0.86
CA GLY A 160 23.28 -13.05 -1.18
C GLY A 160 23.10 -14.52 -1.54
N SER A 161 21.89 -15.11 -1.39
CA SER A 161 21.64 -16.46 -1.89
C SER A 161 21.51 -16.47 -3.42
N ASN A 162 21.90 -17.57 -4.05
CA ASN A 162 21.78 -17.76 -5.50
C ASN A 162 20.46 -18.45 -5.86
N VAL A 163 19.93 -18.13 -7.05
CA VAL A 163 18.85 -18.87 -7.72
C VAL A 163 19.13 -18.95 -9.20
N SER A 164 18.98 -20.14 -9.78
CA SER A 164 19.14 -20.38 -11.22
C SER A 164 17.79 -20.31 -11.91
N LEU A 165 17.59 -19.29 -12.77
CA LEU A 165 16.34 -19.06 -13.48
C LEU A 165 16.45 -19.55 -14.93
N LYS A 166 15.62 -20.53 -15.31
CA LYS A 166 15.47 -20.97 -16.70
C LYS A 166 14.40 -20.11 -17.37
N VAL A 167 14.80 -19.36 -18.39
CA VAL A 167 14.00 -18.30 -19.00
C VAL A 167 13.88 -18.49 -20.50
N LEU A 168 12.69 -18.38 -21.05
CA LEU A 168 12.45 -18.34 -22.49
C LEU A 168 12.13 -16.90 -22.92
N ARG A 169 13.03 -16.32 -23.70
CA ARG A 169 12.83 -14.97 -24.26
C ARG A 169 12.05 -15.04 -25.58
N PRO A 170 11.05 -14.17 -25.80
CA PRO A 170 10.33 -14.09 -27.09
C PRO A 170 11.28 -13.97 -28.27
N GLY A 171 11.09 -14.82 -29.29
CA GLY A 171 11.94 -14.87 -30.48
C GLY A 171 13.21 -15.72 -30.34
N MET A 172 13.48 -16.32 -29.18
CA MET A 172 14.55 -17.31 -29.02
C MET A 172 13.99 -18.74 -29.09
N ALA A 173 14.71 -19.62 -29.79
CA ALA A 173 14.29 -21.01 -29.97
C ALA A 173 14.57 -21.90 -28.73
N LYS A 174 15.50 -21.48 -27.86
CA LYS A 174 15.92 -22.25 -26.67
C LYS A 174 15.90 -21.37 -25.43
N PRO A 175 15.56 -21.95 -24.26
CA PRO A 175 15.67 -21.24 -22.98
C PRO A 175 17.13 -20.89 -22.66
N VAL A 176 17.30 -19.79 -21.94
CA VAL A 176 18.57 -19.33 -21.36
C VAL A 176 18.49 -19.52 -19.84
N VAL A 177 19.61 -19.84 -19.20
CA VAL A 177 19.73 -19.92 -17.75
C VAL A 177 20.46 -18.69 -17.24
N TYR A 178 19.89 -18.06 -16.21
CA TYR A 178 20.48 -16.92 -15.51
C TYR A 178 20.69 -17.29 -14.04
N ASP A 179 21.94 -17.22 -13.57
CA ASP A 179 22.27 -17.36 -12.15
C ASP A 179 22.17 -15.99 -11.48
N VAL A 180 21.16 -15.82 -10.64
CA VAL A 180 20.81 -14.54 -10.02
C VAL A 180 21.14 -14.58 -8.53
N ILE A 181 22.03 -13.70 -8.08
CA ILE A 181 22.29 -13.50 -6.65
C ILE A 181 21.24 -12.56 -6.10
N ARG A 182 20.36 -13.04 -5.20
CA ARG A 182 19.31 -12.24 -4.58
C ARG A 182 19.89 -11.04 -3.83
N GLY A 183 19.24 -9.90 -3.95
CA GLY A 183 19.66 -8.65 -3.34
C GLY A 183 18.48 -7.81 -2.89
N ASP A 184 18.75 -6.66 -2.29
CA ASP A 184 17.71 -5.72 -1.91
C ASP A 184 17.05 -5.13 -3.14
N ILE A 185 15.74 -5.26 -3.21
CA ILE A 185 14.89 -4.76 -4.27
C ILE A 185 14.12 -3.58 -3.71
N PRO A 186 14.38 -2.35 -4.17
CA PRO A 186 13.64 -1.20 -3.70
C PRO A 186 12.16 -1.31 -4.11
N VAL A 187 11.30 -1.00 -3.18
CA VAL A 187 9.86 -0.83 -3.43
C VAL A 187 9.57 0.66 -3.40
N ASN A 188 9.46 1.25 -4.59
CA ASN A 188 9.21 2.67 -4.70
C ASN A 188 7.85 3.04 -4.11
N SER A 189 7.82 4.15 -3.40
CA SER A 189 6.61 4.76 -2.87
C SER A 189 6.04 5.81 -3.81
N VAL A 190 6.92 6.47 -4.57
CA VAL A 190 6.54 7.42 -5.61
C VAL A 190 6.45 6.69 -6.94
N ASP A 191 5.22 6.44 -7.39
CA ASP A 191 4.95 5.72 -8.65
C ASP A 191 5.25 6.55 -9.89
N ALA A 192 5.05 7.88 -9.82
CA ALA A 192 5.27 8.80 -10.92
C ALA A 192 5.54 10.23 -10.44
N ALA A 193 6.42 10.95 -11.15
CA ALA A 193 6.73 12.36 -10.89
C ALA A 193 7.08 13.10 -12.19
N TYR A 194 6.20 14.01 -12.65
CA TYR A 194 6.39 14.72 -13.92
C TYR A 194 5.62 16.05 -13.96
N LEU A 195 5.95 16.90 -14.93
CA LEU A 195 5.17 18.10 -15.23
C LEU A 195 3.93 17.75 -16.07
N ILE A 196 2.73 18.10 -15.58
CA ILE A 196 1.47 18.01 -16.35
C ILE A 196 1.40 19.17 -17.38
N ASP A 197 1.76 20.37 -16.95
CA ASP A 197 1.94 21.56 -17.77
C ASP A 197 3.26 22.26 -17.35
N PRO A 198 3.71 23.33 -18.05
CA PRO A 198 5.01 23.94 -17.77
C PRO A 198 5.24 24.44 -16.34
N LYS A 199 4.18 24.63 -15.55
CA LYS A 199 4.25 25.16 -14.18
C LYS A 199 3.62 24.24 -13.13
N THR A 200 2.96 23.16 -13.52
CA THR A 200 2.26 22.27 -12.61
C THR A 200 2.93 20.90 -12.58
N GLY A 201 3.49 20.54 -11.43
CA GLY A 201 4.01 19.21 -11.15
C GLY A 201 2.92 18.24 -10.68
N TYR A 202 3.12 16.97 -10.96
CA TYR A 202 2.31 15.86 -10.49
C TYR A 202 3.22 14.84 -9.81
N ILE A 203 2.85 14.43 -8.62
CA ILE A 203 3.50 13.33 -7.89
C ILE A 203 2.42 12.35 -7.43
N ARG A 204 2.57 11.08 -7.79
CA ARG A 204 1.75 9.99 -7.27
C ARG A 204 2.50 9.25 -6.18
N VAL A 205 1.89 9.18 -5.00
CA VAL A 205 2.41 8.41 -3.86
C VAL A 205 1.50 7.20 -3.64
N GLY A 206 1.99 6.01 -3.96
CA GLY A 206 1.22 4.77 -3.90
C GLY A 206 1.14 4.14 -2.49
N LYS A 207 2.10 4.45 -1.62
CA LYS A 207 2.16 3.98 -0.23
C LYS A 207 3.03 4.89 0.63
N PHE A 208 2.98 4.69 1.96
CA PHE A 208 3.87 5.35 2.92
C PHE A 208 4.84 4.31 3.53
N ALA A 209 5.89 3.94 2.76
CA ALA A 209 6.98 3.10 3.21
C ALA A 209 8.09 3.92 3.87
N ARG A 210 9.10 3.27 4.44
CA ARG A 210 10.18 3.92 5.21
C ARG A 210 10.96 5.00 4.43
N ASN A 211 11.08 4.85 3.13
CA ASN A 211 11.81 5.75 2.22
C ASN A 211 10.93 6.78 1.50
N THR A 212 9.62 6.79 1.76
CA THR A 212 8.64 7.62 1.02
C THR A 212 8.98 9.10 1.06
N TYR A 213 9.32 9.64 2.23
CA TYR A 213 9.64 11.06 2.34
C TYR A 213 10.84 11.45 1.49
N GLN A 214 11.90 10.63 1.46
CA GLN A 214 13.08 10.92 0.64
C GLN A 214 12.75 10.90 -0.85
N GLU A 215 12.04 9.88 -1.33
CA GLU A 215 11.60 9.78 -2.73
C GLU A 215 10.70 10.96 -3.12
N PHE A 216 9.80 11.34 -2.23
CA PHE A 216 8.90 12.48 -2.41
C PHE A 216 9.65 13.81 -2.48
N LEU A 217 10.61 14.04 -1.59
CA LEU A 217 11.43 15.24 -1.57
C LEU A 217 12.29 15.35 -2.84
N ASP A 218 12.91 14.25 -3.27
CA ASP A 218 13.68 14.20 -4.51
C ASP A 218 12.81 14.52 -5.73
N ALA A 219 11.57 14.01 -5.76
CA ALA A 219 10.60 14.31 -6.80
C ALA A 219 10.19 15.79 -6.79
N LEU A 220 9.90 16.36 -5.62
CA LEU A 220 9.57 17.79 -5.46
C LEU A 220 10.69 18.69 -5.96
N LEU A 221 11.94 18.43 -5.53
CA LEU A 221 13.11 19.20 -5.94
C LEU A 221 13.33 19.11 -7.45
N LYS A 222 13.25 17.91 -8.02
CA LYS A 222 13.35 17.70 -9.47
C LYS A 222 12.32 18.52 -10.24
N LEU A 223 11.05 18.50 -9.81
CA LEU A 223 9.97 19.23 -10.49
C LEU A 223 10.13 20.75 -10.32
N ARG A 224 10.54 21.23 -9.15
CA ARG A 224 10.84 22.64 -8.93
C ARG A 224 11.99 23.14 -9.83
N MET A 225 13.05 22.35 -9.98
CA MET A 225 14.15 22.65 -10.93
C MET A 225 13.67 22.69 -12.39
N GLN A 226 12.61 21.96 -12.73
CA GLN A 226 11.97 21.99 -14.06
C GLN A 226 10.99 23.16 -14.23
N GLY A 227 10.78 23.99 -13.20
CA GLY A 227 9.91 25.17 -13.25
C GLY A 227 8.53 25.00 -12.62
N ALA A 228 8.28 23.91 -11.87
CA ALA A 228 7.00 23.76 -11.18
C ALA A 228 6.82 24.83 -10.09
N GLU A 229 5.72 25.54 -10.15
CA GLU A 229 5.24 26.52 -9.15
C GLU A 229 4.00 25.98 -8.39
N LYS A 230 3.36 24.95 -8.93
CA LYS A 230 2.12 24.33 -8.46
C LYS A 230 2.28 22.82 -8.41
N MET A 231 1.57 22.17 -7.48
CA MET A 231 1.72 20.73 -7.28
C MET A 231 0.37 20.03 -7.11
N VAL A 232 0.23 18.90 -7.80
CA VAL A 232 -0.83 17.91 -7.58
C VAL A 232 -0.20 16.70 -6.91
N ILE A 233 -0.62 16.40 -5.68
CA ILE A 233 -0.23 15.17 -4.95
C ILE A 233 -1.38 14.18 -5.05
N ASP A 234 -1.17 13.06 -5.72
CA ASP A 234 -2.17 12.03 -5.93
C ASP A 234 -1.97 10.88 -4.93
N LEU A 235 -2.93 10.74 -4.01
CA LEU A 235 -2.99 9.69 -2.98
C LEU A 235 -4.11 8.66 -3.26
N ARG A 236 -4.70 8.66 -4.44
CA ARG A 236 -5.74 7.69 -4.79
C ARG A 236 -5.21 6.26 -4.72
N GLY A 237 -6.01 5.35 -4.13
CA GLY A 237 -5.62 3.96 -3.93
C GLY A 237 -4.53 3.74 -2.88
N ASN A 238 -4.05 4.77 -2.20
CA ASN A 238 -3.02 4.67 -1.17
C ASN A 238 -3.64 4.35 0.19
N THR A 239 -3.48 3.12 0.68
CA THR A 239 -4.02 2.63 1.96
C THR A 239 -3.25 3.12 3.19
N GLY A 240 -2.20 3.94 3.02
CA GLY A 240 -1.40 4.49 4.09
C GLY A 240 -0.04 3.82 4.27
N GLY A 241 0.39 3.68 5.51
CA GLY A 241 1.67 3.17 5.94
C GLY A 241 2.22 3.95 7.13
N TYR A 242 3.51 4.28 7.14
CA TYR A 242 4.17 4.96 8.24
C TYR A 242 3.70 6.40 8.44
N MET A 243 3.26 6.71 9.66
CA MET A 243 2.73 8.03 10.07
C MET A 243 3.80 9.13 9.97
N ASP A 244 5.03 8.86 10.37
CA ASP A 244 6.15 9.80 10.33
C ASP A 244 6.46 10.26 8.89
N GLN A 245 6.27 9.40 7.89
CA GLN A 245 6.44 9.76 6.50
C GLN A 245 5.39 10.79 6.03
N ALA A 246 4.14 10.61 6.42
CA ALA A 246 3.08 11.58 6.14
C ALA A 246 3.30 12.90 6.87
N ILE A 247 3.78 12.85 8.12
CA ILE A 247 4.16 14.04 8.90
C ILE A 247 5.27 14.82 8.20
N ASN A 248 6.34 14.15 7.79
CA ASN A 248 7.47 14.77 7.12
C ASN A 248 7.06 15.38 5.76
N MET A 249 6.24 14.68 4.98
CA MET A 249 5.70 15.23 3.72
C MET A 249 4.84 16.48 3.96
N ALA A 250 3.97 16.48 4.97
CA ALA A 250 3.14 17.64 5.29
C ALA A 250 3.97 18.83 5.78
N ASN A 251 5.06 18.55 6.52
CA ASN A 251 5.99 19.56 7.01
C ASN A 251 6.61 20.40 5.88
N GLU A 252 6.82 19.82 4.69
CA GLU A 252 7.37 20.54 3.53
C GLU A 252 6.52 21.73 3.08
N PHE A 253 5.21 21.68 3.33
CA PHE A 253 4.25 22.67 2.86
C PHE A 253 3.73 23.60 3.96
N LEU A 254 3.93 23.29 5.22
CA LEU A 254 3.33 24.01 6.33
C LEU A 254 4.30 25.00 6.98
N PRO A 255 3.88 26.24 7.28
CA PRO A 255 4.69 27.18 8.05
C PRO A 255 4.87 26.69 9.50
N CYS A 256 5.87 27.22 10.19
CA CYS A 256 6.23 26.83 11.54
C CYS A 256 5.04 26.85 12.51
N GLY A 257 4.98 25.85 13.40
CA GLY A 257 4.01 25.76 14.49
C GLY A 257 2.60 25.32 14.09
N ARG A 258 2.38 24.94 12.83
CA ARG A 258 1.10 24.37 12.41
C ARG A 258 0.99 22.92 12.85
N ARG A 259 -0.14 22.57 13.46
CA ARG A 259 -0.42 21.17 13.82
C ARG A 259 -0.58 20.33 12.56
N ILE A 260 0.06 19.16 12.54
CA ILE A 260 -0.09 18.18 11.45
C ILE A 260 -1.07 17.08 11.88
N VAL A 261 -0.82 16.48 13.02
CA VAL A 261 -1.64 15.41 13.60
C VAL A 261 -1.35 15.31 15.10
N TYR A 262 -2.27 14.80 15.88
CA TYR A 262 -1.99 14.34 17.23
C TYR A 262 -2.68 13.02 17.53
N THR A 263 -2.11 12.24 18.44
CA THR A 263 -2.64 10.95 18.86
C THR A 263 -3.10 11.00 20.30
N LYS A 264 -4.04 10.12 20.66
CA LYS A 264 -4.45 9.84 22.04
C LYS A 264 -4.56 8.35 22.21
N GLY A 265 -3.76 7.81 23.09
CA GLY A 265 -3.71 6.40 23.42
C GLY A 265 -4.19 6.08 24.82
N ARG A 266 -4.04 4.83 25.19
CA ARG A 266 -4.28 4.36 26.57
C ARG A 266 -3.18 4.84 27.52
N HIS A 267 -1.93 4.89 27.01
CA HIS A 267 -0.76 5.33 27.76
C HIS A 267 -0.31 6.69 27.25
N LYS A 268 0.23 7.52 28.14
CA LYS A 268 0.79 8.84 27.74
C LYS A 268 1.92 8.77 26.72
N ALA A 269 2.63 7.65 26.65
CA ALA A 269 3.65 7.40 25.65
C ALA A 269 3.08 7.31 24.22
N ASP A 270 1.79 6.99 24.09
CA ASP A 270 1.08 6.93 22.81
C ASP A 270 0.49 8.28 22.41
N ASP A 271 0.56 9.30 23.30
CA ASP A 271 0.11 10.64 23.03
C ASP A 271 1.23 11.42 22.32
N VAL A 272 1.12 11.56 21.03
CA VAL A 272 2.06 12.30 20.17
C VAL A 272 1.38 13.55 19.64
N VAL A 273 2.13 14.67 19.61
CA VAL A 273 1.70 15.91 18.94
C VAL A 273 2.77 16.28 17.92
N ALA A 274 2.42 16.20 16.64
CA ALA A 274 3.29 16.61 15.56
C ALA A 274 2.88 17.98 15.04
N ASN A 275 3.83 18.91 15.10
CA ASN A 275 3.70 20.24 14.53
C ASN A 275 4.79 20.45 13.47
N SER A 276 4.52 21.30 12.48
CA SER A 276 5.52 21.69 11.49
C SER A 276 6.60 22.57 12.13
N ASP A 277 7.84 22.39 11.68
CA ASP A 277 9.03 23.12 12.16
C ASP A 277 9.36 24.36 11.31
N GLY A 278 8.65 24.54 10.19
CA GLY A 278 8.84 25.66 9.27
C GLY A 278 10.08 25.58 8.38
N ARG A 279 10.78 24.44 8.36
CA ARG A 279 11.97 24.23 7.54
C ARG A 279 11.65 23.71 6.14
N GLY A 280 10.38 23.36 5.88
CA GLY A 280 9.93 22.89 4.57
C GLY A 280 10.20 23.91 3.46
N SER A 281 10.64 23.43 2.32
CA SER A 281 11.09 24.25 1.19
C SER A 281 9.98 24.60 0.19
N PHE A 282 8.74 24.11 0.43
CA PHE A 282 7.63 24.22 -0.54
C PHE A 282 6.40 24.92 0.02
N GLN A 283 6.60 25.80 1.04
CA GLN A 283 5.52 26.53 1.71
C GLN A 283 4.82 27.55 0.77
N ASP A 284 5.52 28.02 -0.24
CA ASP A 284 5.04 28.97 -1.27
C ASP A 284 4.28 28.31 -2.43
N MET A 285 4.43 26.98 -2.60
CA MET A 285 3.91 26.24 -3.73
C MET A 285 2.39 26.06 -3.63
N GLN A 286 1.63 26.37 -4.68
CA GLN A 286 0.19 26.05 -4.72
C GLN A 286 -0.01 24.54 -4.74
N LEU A 287 -0.95 24.04 -3.93
CA LEU A 287 -1.09 22.62 -3.64
C LEU A 287 -2.54 22.14 -3.78
N VAL A 288 -2.71 21.05 -4.49
CA VAL A 288 -3.92 20.22 -4.51
C VAL A 288 -3.56 18.79 -4.12
N VAL A 289 -4.36 18.20 -3.25
CA VAL A 289 -4.26 16.77 -2.88
C VAL A 289 -5.47 16.05 -3.49
N VAL A 290 -5.21 14.99 -4.25
CA VAL A 290 -6.25 14.17 -4.86
C VAL A 290 -6.41 12.88 -4.06
N VAL A 291 -7.64 12.56 -3.67
CA VAL A 291 -7.97 11.41 -2.82
C VAL A 291 -9.18 10.65 -3.35
N ASP A 292 -9.29 9.39 -2.96
CA ASP A 292 -10.45 8.54 -3.24
C ASP A 292 -10.89 7.72 -2.02
N GLU A 293 -11.88 6.88 -2.18
CA GLU A 293 -12.46 6.03 -1.14
C GLU A 293 -11.49 4.98 -0.57
N ILE A 294 -10.37 4.73 -1.27
CA ILE A 294 -9.30 3.81 -0.83
C ILE A 294 -8.21 4.54 -0.05
N SER A 295 -8.08 5.86 -0.25
CA SER A 295 -7.11 6.67 0.49
C SER A 295 -7.35 6.56 1.99
N ALA A 296 -6.38 6.00 2.76
CA ALA A 296 -6.57 5.66 4.17
C ALA A 296 -5.36 6.00 5.05
N SER A 297 -5.58 6.09 6.37
CA SER A 297 -4.52 6.17 7.39
C SER A 297 -3.52 7.32 7.15
N ALA A 298 -2.24 7.05 6.84
CA ALA A 298 -1.21 8.07 6.58
C ALA A 298 -1.60 9.03 5.43
N SER A 299 -2.33 8.55 4.40
CA SER A 299 -2.92 9.39 3.35
C SER A 299 -3.91 10.40 3.92
N GLU A 300 -4.71 9.98 4.89
CA GLU A 300 -5.70 10.83 5.54
C GLU A 300 -5.05 11.80 6.54
N ILE A 301 -3.92 11.42 7.14
CA ILE A 301 -3.08 12.34 7.95
C ILE A 301 -2.57 13.49 7.07
N PHE A 302 -1.97 13.15 5.92
CA PHE A 302 -1.46 14.16 4.99
C PHE A 302 -2.60 15.06 4.45
N ALA A 303 -3.66 14.47 3.89
CA ALA A 303 -4.80 15.21 3.35
C ALA A 303 -5.49 16.07 4.41
N GLY A 304 -5.70 15.53 5.62
CA GLY A 304 -6.28 16.24 6.75
C GLY A 304 -5.40 17.38 7.27
N ALA A 305 -4.08 17.20 7.28
CA ALA A 305 -3.14 18.26 7.65
C ALA A 305 -3.20 19.43 6.66
N ILE A 306 -3.25 19.16 5.36
CA ILE A 306 -3.36 20.17 4.31
C ILE A 306 -4.72 20.87 4.36
N GLN A 307 -5.82 20.12 4.48
CA GLN A 307 -7.18 20.67 4.51
C GLN A 307 -7.44 21.53 5.76
N ASP A 308 -7.12 21.01 6.95
CA ASP A 308 -7.47 21.66 8.21
C ASP A 308 -6.61 22.89 8.51
N ASN A 309 -5.40 22.97 7.92
CA ASN A 309 -4.58 24.18 7.94
C ASN A 309 -4.93 25.18 6.81
N ASP A 310 -5.92 24.89 5.97
CA ASP A 310 -6.26 25.69 4.78
C ASP A 310 -5.06 25.93 3.83
N ARG A 311 -4.14 24.94 3.78
CA ARG A 311 -2.89 25.05 3.02
C ARG A 311 -3.07 24.72 1.53
N GLY A 312 -4.01 23.89 1.19
CA GLY A 312 -4.30 23.44 -0.17
C GLY A 312 -5.70 22.85 -0.25
N LEU A 313 -6.16 22.59 -1.48
CA LEU A 313 -7.44 21.95 -1.74
C LEU A 313 -7.31 20.43 -1.71
N VAL A 314 -8.33 19.77 -1.16
CA VAL A 314 -8.50 18.32 -1.28
C VAL A 314 -9.60 18.05 -2.30
N ILE A 315 -9.30 17.31 -3.36
CA ILE A 315 -10.19 17.04 -4.48
C ILE A 315 -10.40 15.55 -4.65
N GLY A 316 -11.60 15.13 -4.98
CA GLY A 316 -11.91 13.73 -5.29
C GLY A 316 -13.12 13.21 -4.55
N ARG A 317 -13.01 12.06 -3.88
CA ARG A 317 -14.08 11.43 -3.13
C ARG A 317 -13.70 11.25 -1.66
N ARG A 318 -14.70 11.03 -0.81
CA ARG A 318 -14.51 10.82 0.63
C ARG A 318 -13.60 9.64 0.88
N THR A 319 -12.57 9.84 1.72
CA THR A 319 -11.57 8.82 2.04
C THR A 319 -12.14 7.68 2.88
N PHE A 320 -11.32 6.68 3.16
CA PHE A 320 -11.73 5.43 3.82
C PHE A 320 -12.23 5.63 5.24
N GLY A 321 -11.56 6.45 6.04
CA GLY A 321 -11.90 6.68 7.44
C GLY A 321 -11.17 5.76 8.43
N LYS A 322 -9.86 5.57 8.28
CA LYS A 322 -9.02 4.85 9.24
C LYS A 322 -8.25 5.82 10.13
N GLY A 323 -8.76 6.06 11.34
CA GLY A 323 -8.20 6.96 12.34
C GLY A 323 -7.53 6.27 13.53
N LEU A 324 -7.03 5.04 13.35
CA LEU A 324 -6.39 4.21 14.36
C LEU A 324 -4.88 4.13 14.13
N VAL A 325 -4.11 4.19 15.21
CA VAL A 325 -2.65 3.99 15.22
C VAL A 325 -2.35 2.60 15.76
N GLN A 326 -1.51 1.87 15.06
CA GLN A 326 -1.16 0.51 15.39
C GLN A 326 0.33 0.40 15.67
N ASN A 327 0.69 -0.34 16.73
CA ASN A 327 2.05 -0.78 16.98
C ASN A 327 2.16 -2.28 16.71
N GLN A 328 3.34 -2.70 16.29
CA GLN A 328 3.67 -4.10 16.04
C GLN A 328 4.53 -4.62 17.20
N PHE A 329 4.07 -5.71 17.80
CA PHE A 329 4.73 -6.38 18.93
C PHE A 329 5.17 -7.75 18.46
N MET A 330 6.48 -8.00 18.53
CA MET A 330 7.07 -9.31 18.20
C MET A 330 6.82 -10.31 19.31
N LEU A 331 6.48 -11.53 18.93
CA LEU A 331 6.36 -12.66 19.83
C LEU A 331 7.64 -13.54 19.78
N PRO A 332 7.87 -14.41 20.80
CA PRO A 332 9.10 -15.18 20.90
C PRO A 332 9.37 -16.18 19.74
N ASP A 333 8.33 -16.57 19.03
CA ASP A 333 8.34 -17.48 17.88
C ASP A 333 8.57 -16.78 16.53
N ASN A 334 8.86 -15.47 16.55
CA ASN A 334 8.97 -14.54 15.40
C ASN A 334 7.64 -14.23 14.70
N SER A 335 6.50 -14.62 15.25
CA SER A 335 5.21 -14.06 14.87
C SER A 335 5.06 -12.64 15.44
N ALA A 336 4.01 -11.92 15.05
CA ALA A 336 3.76 -10.58 15.57
C ALA A 336 2.27 -10.30 15.74
N ILE A 337 1.97 -9.41 16.69
CA ILE A 337 0.66 -8.82 16.84
C ILE A 337 0.75 -7.34 16.43
N ARG A 338 -0.05 -6.95 15.48
CA ARG A 338 -0.30 -5.55 15.14
C ARG A 338 -1.53 -5.09 15.91
N LEU A 339 -1.33 -4.26 16.94
CA LEU A 339 -2.37 -3.88 17.91
C LEU A 339 -2.66 -2.39 17.83
N THR A 340 -3.93 -2.01 17.84
CA THR A 340 -4.35 -0.62 17.95
C THR A 340 -4.05 -0.07 19.35
N VAL A 341 -3.18 0.94 19.43
CA VAL A 341 -2.72 1.55 20.69
C VAL A 341 -3.27 2.95 20.91
N ALA A 342 -3.62 3.68 19.81
CA ALA A 342 -4.10 5.05 19.89
C ALA A 342 -5.10 5.38 18.76
N ARG A 343 -5.79 6.52 18.94
CA ARG A 343 -6.54 7.20 17.88
C ARG A 343 -5.81 8.47 17.48
N TYR A 344 -5.82 8.80 16.18
CA TYR A 344 -5.29 10.07 15.74
C TYR A 344 -6.39 11.06 15.36
N TYR A 345 -6.03 12.32 15.45
CA TYR A 345 -6.90 13.47 15.23
C TYR A 345 -6.20 14.46 14.30
N THR A 346 -6.96 15.04 13.40
CA THR A 346 -6.47 16.07 12.48
C THR A 346 -6.26 17.41 13.21
N PRO A 347 -5.65 18.42 12.57
CA PRO A 347 -5.42 19.74 13.20
C PRO A 347 -6.67 20.40 13.78
N SER A 348 -7.84 20.23 13.16
CA SER A 348 -9.11 20.76 13.65
C SER A 348 -9.63 20.04 14.91
N GLY A 349 -9.02 18.93 15.29
CA GLY A 349 -9.45 18.10 16.43
C GLY A 349 -10.46 17.01 16.09
N ARG A 350 -10.83 16.85 14.82
CA ARG A 350 -11.76 15.79 14.41
C ARG A 350 -11.06 14.42 14.35
N SER A 351 -11.74 13.39 14.85
CA SER A 351 -11.44 12.00 14.51
C SER A 351 -12.09 11.67 13.18
N ILE A 352 -11.33 11.09 12.28
CA ILE A 352 -11.83 10.66 10.98
C ILE A 352 -12.26 9.20 10.96
N GLN A 353 -12.03 8.46 12.08
CA GLN A 353 -12.37 7.05 12.18
C GLN A 353 -13.85 6.83 11.89
N LYS A 354 -14.14 6.00 10.88
CA LYS A 354 -15.51 5.53 10.61
C LYS A 354 -15.98 4.62 11.75
N ILE A 355 -17.28 4.56 11.95
CA ILE A 355 -17.88 3.77 13.03
C ILE A 355 -17.59 2.28 12.79
N TYR A 356 -17.26 1.57 13.84
CA TYR A 356 -17.16 0.10 13.87
C TYR A 356 -17.74 -0.45 15.16
N GLU A 357 -18.24 -1.66 15.09
CA GLU A 357 -18.71 -2.43 16.25
C GLU A 357 -17.67 -3.51 16.57
N ARG A 358 -17.42 -3.73 17.86
CA ARG A 358 -16.47 -4.75 18.30
C ARG A 358 -17.03 -6.13 17.97
N GLY A 359 -16.20 -6.99 17.36
CA GLY A 359 -16.60 -8.34 16.96
C GLY A 359 -17.38 -8.40 15.63
N ASP A 360 -17.63 -7.27 14.98
CA ASP A 360 -18.28 -7.21 13.67
C ASP A 360 -17.36 -6.60 12.60
N GLY A 361 -16.25 -7.29 12.32
CA GLY A 361 -15.32 -6.92 11.25
C GLY A 361 -15.96 -6.96 9.86
N GLY A 362 -16.90 -7.89 9.65
CA GLY A 362 -17.58 -8.05 8.36
C GLY A 362 -18.35 -6.81 7.94
N LYS A 363 -19.10 -6.18 8.86
CA LYS A 363 -19.82 -4.93 8.59
C LYS A 363 -18.87 -3.78 8.26
N TYR A 364 -17.73 -3.73 8.91
CA TYR A 364 -16.72 -2.72 8.65
C TYR A 364 -16.13 -2.85 7.23
N GLU A 365 -15.89 -4.07 6.75
CA GLU A 365 -15.39 -4.34 5.40
C GLU A 365 -16.45 -4.04 4.33
N MET A 366 -17.73 -4.32 4.63
CA MET A 366 -18.85 -4.05 3.72
C MET A 366 -19.14 -2.56 3.51
N ASP A 367 -18.67 -1.66 4.36
CA ASP A 367 -18.90 -0.21 4.27
C ASP A 367 -18.61 0.37 2.87
N LEU A 368 -17.52 -0.04 2.23
CA LEU A 368 -17.21 0.44 0.88
C LEU A 368 -18.23 -0.01 -0.16
N LEU A 369 -18.73 -1.25 -0.03
CA LEU A 369 -19.77 -1.77 -0.92
C LEU A 369 -21.11 -1.08 -0.66
N GLU A 370 -21.44 -0.80 0.59
CA GLU A 370 -22.64 -0.04 0.95
C GLU A 370 -22.58 1.39 0.41
N ARG A 371 -21.44 2.08 0.55
CA ARG A 371 -21.20 3.42 -0.01
C ARG A 371 -21.37 3.42 -1.53
N TYR A 372 -20.84 2.40 -2.20
CA TYR A 372 -21.00 2.20 -3.64
C TYR A 372 -22.48 1.99 -4.01
N ALA A 373 -23.18 1.08 -3.31
CA ALA A 373 -24.58 0.75 -3.55
C ALA A 373 -25.52 1.94 -3.35
N HIS A 374 -25.22 2.82 -2.38
CA HIS A 374 -25.99 4.05 -2.13
C HIS A 374 -25.63 5.20 -3.10
N GLY A 375 -24.69 4.98 -4.03
CA GLY A 375 -24.32 5.96 -5.05
C GLY A 375 -23.37 7.06 -4.56
N GLU A 376 -22.72 6.91 -3.40
CA GLU A 376 -21.82 7.91 -2.83
C GLU A 376 -20.62 8.22 -3.76
N PHE A 377 -20.17 7.25 -4.55
CA PHE A 377 -19.04 7.47 -5.45
C PHE A 377 -19.40 8.29 -6.69
N TYR A 378 -20.68 8.49 -6.95
CA TYR A 378 -21.19 9.14 -8.15
C TYR A 378 -21.99 10.41 -7.88
N ASN A 379 -22.50 10.59 -6.65
CA ASN A 379 -23.31 11.73 -6.29
C ASN A 379 -22.95 12.25 -4.89
N ALA A 380 -22.58 13.52 -4.81
CA ALA A 380 -22.26 14.19 -3.55
C ALA A 380 -23.45 14.20 -2.56
N ASP A 381 -24.69 14.28 -3.05
CA ASP A 381 -25.89 14.30 -2.22
C ASP A 381 -26.17 12.95 -1.53
N SER A 382 -25.57 11.86 -2.03
CA SER A 382 -25.65 10.53 -1.42
C SER A 382 -24.69 10.35 -0.24
N ILE A 383 -23.86 11.34 0.07
CA ILE A 383 -22.89 11.25 1.17
C ILE A 383 -23.57 11.55 2.50
N HIS A 384 -23.61 10.55 3.36
CA HIS A 384 -24.15 10.69 4.71
C HIS A 384 -23.07 11.21 5.67
N LEU A 385 -23.20 12.48 6.07
CA LEU A 385 -22.34 13.11 7.06
C LEU A 385 -23.06 13.25 8.40
N ASP A 386 -22.37 12.89 9.48
CA ASP A 386 -22.84 13.17 10.84
C ASP A 386 -22.68 14.68 11.13
N LYS A 387 -23.75 15.42 10.90
CA LYS A 387 -23.79 16.89 11.08
C LYS A 387 -23.56 17.33 12.53
N SER A 388 -23.59 16.41 13.50
CA SER A 388 -23.27 16.72 14.90
C SER A 388 -21.76 16.85 15.12
N LYS A 389 -20.94 16.19 14.30
CA LYS A 389 -19.48 16.19 14.40
C LYS A 389 -18.84 17.30 13.53
N LYS A 390 -19.22 18.54 13.81
CA LYS A 390 -18.70 19.73 13.11
C LYS A 390 -17.44 20.25 13.79
N PHE A 391 -16.42 20.53 12.98
CA PHE A 391 -15.16 21.15 13.38
C PHE A 391 -14.84 22.32 12.46
N LYS A 392 -13.83 23.11 12.81
CA LYS A 392 -13.41 24.26 12.02
C LYS A 392 -11.94 24.12 11.66
N THR A 393 -11.61 24.40 10.41
CA THR A 393 -10.22 24.59 9.96
C THR A 393 -9.63 25.85 10.60
N VAL A 394 -8.33 26.05 10.45
CA VAL A 394 -7.65 27.27 10.92
C VAL A 394 -8.29 28.53 10.34
N GLY A 395 -8.70 28.52 9.07
CA GLY A 395 -9.41 29.61 8.39
C GLY A 395 -10.91 29.68 8.71
N GLY A 396 -11.46 28.78 9.55
CA GLY A 396 -12.85 28.76 10.00
C GLY A 396 -13.84 28.08 9.04
N ARG A 397 -13.38 27.33 8.03
CA ARG A 397 -14.24 26.47 7.20
C ARG A 397 -14.79 25.32 8.04
N ILE A 398 -16.00 24.87 7.71
CA ILE A 398 -16.61 23.72 8.40
C ILE A 398 -16.08 22.43 7.74
N VAL A 399 -15.62 21.52 8.59
CA VAL A 399 -15.24 20.15 8.22
C VAL A 399 -15.92 19.16 9.16
N TYR A 400 -16.09 17.92 8.73
CA TYR A 400 -16.81 16.90 9.49
C TYR A 400 -15.88 15.76 9.91
N GLY A 401 -16.16 15.15 11.06
CA GLY A 401 -15.46 13.99 11.56
C GLY A 401 -16.29 12.70 11.49
N GLY A 402 -15.67 11.56 11.81
CA GLY A 402 -16.37 10.29 12.00
C GLY A 402 -16.61 9.47 10.72
N GLY A 403 -15.90 9.76 9.64
CA GLY A 403 -16.09 8.99 8.39
C GLY A 403 -15.14 9.37 7.26
N GLY A 404 -13.84 9.53 7.56
CA GLY A 404 -12.82 9.92 6.57
C GLY A 404 -12.70 11.43 6.35
N ILE A 405 -11.87 11.79 5.38
CA ILE A 405 -11.69 13.17 4.92
C ILE A 405 -12.66 13.40 3.77
N MET A 406 -13.57 14.36 3.97
CA MET A 406 -14.44 14.84 2.91
C MET A 406 -13.68 15.82 2.03
N PRO A 407 -13.62 15.62 0.69
CA PRO A 407 -12.92 16.56 -0.18
C PRO A 407 -13.59 17.94 -0.18
N ASP A 408 -12.80 18.98 -0.46
CA ASP A 408 -13.31 20.35 -0.66
C ASP A 408 -14.09 20.46 -1.97
N ILE A 409 -13.67 19.70 -2.98
CA ILE A 409 -14.33 19.57 -4.28
C ILE A 409 -14.57 18.10 -4.58
N PHE A 410 -15.82 17.72 -4.62
CA PHE A 410 -16.21 16.37 -4.99
C PHE A 410 -16.12 16.18 -6.51
N VAL A 411 -15.48 15.08 -6.92
CA VAL A 411 -15.43 14.67 -8.33
C VAL A 411 -15.97 13.23 -8.40
N PRO A 412 -17.10 13.02 -9.12
CA PRO A 412 -17.71 11.70 -9.21
C PRO A 412 -16.81 10.70 -9.97
N GLY A 413 -17.01 9.42 -9.67
CA GLY A 413 -16.40 8.32 -10.43
C GLY A 413 -16.89 8.36 -11.88
N ASP A 414 -15.96 8.15 -12.81
CA ASP A 414 -16.29 8.06 -14.25
C ASP A 414 -16.87 6.67 -14.56
N THR A 415 -18.11 6.64 -15.01
CA THR A 415 -18.82 5.42 -15.44
C THR A 415 -19.08 5.39 -16.95
N VAL A 416 -18.58 6.40 -17.67
CA VAL A 416 -18.79 6.48 -19.13
C VAL A 416 -18.12 5.32 -19.83
N GLY A 417 -18.88 4.57 -20.59
CA GLY A 417 -18.40 3.40 -21.32
C GLY A 417 -18.28 2.12 -20.51
N VAL A 418 -18.67 2.12 -19.23
CA VAL A 418 -18.75 0.88 -18.44
C VAL A 418 -20.01 0.11 -18.84
N THR A 419 -19.84 -0.95 -19.62
CA THR A 419 -20.92 -1.84 -20.09
C THR A 419 -20.67 -3.26 -19.60
N SER A 420 -21.67 -4.15 -19.75
CA SER A 420 -21.50 -5.57 -19.42
C SER A 420 -20.36 -6.23 -20.20
N TYR A 421 -20.12 -5.84 -21.45
CA TYR A 421 -18.98 -6.35 -22.23
C TYR A 421 -17.65 -5.88 -21.64
N TYR A 422 -17.53 -4.58 -21.31
CA TYR A 422 -16.33 -4.04 -20.67
C TYR A 422 -16.03 -4.74 -19.33
N THR A 423 -17.06 -4.90 -18.49
CA THR A 423 -16.93 -5.59 -17.20
C THR A 423 -16.46 -7.04 -17.37
N GLU A 424 -17.02 -7.77 -18.34
CA GLU A 424 -16.67 -9.15 -18.62
C GLU A 424 -15.22 -9.30 -19.08
N VAL A 425 -14.76 -8.49 -20.06
CA VAL A 425 -13.36 -8.56 -20.55
C VAL A 425 -12.34 -8.06 -19.51
N SER A 426 -12.75 -7.13 -18.64
CA SER A 426 -11.91 -6.63 -17.54
C SER A 426 -11.74 -7.69 -16.45
N ASN A 427 -12.85 -8.27 -15.96
CA ASN A 427 -12.82 -9.29 -14.91
C ASN A 427 -12.12 -10.59 -15.37
N SER A 428 -12.22 -10.92 -16.66
CA SER A 428 -11.49 -12.05 -17.25
C SER A 428 -10.01 -11.75 -17.52
N GLY A 429 -9.52 -10.54 -17.23
CA GLY A 429 -8.12 -10.13 -17.46
C GLY A 429 -7.70 -10.12 -18.93
N LEU A 430 -8.64 -9.98 -19.88
CA LEU A 430 -8.34 -10.02 -21.31
C LEU A 430 -7.61 -8.77 -21.78
N ILE A 431 -7.91 -7.60 -21.21
CA ILE A 431 -7.26 -6.34 -21.57
C ILE A 431 -5.75 -6.39 -21.31
N PRO A 432 -5.25 -6.70 -20.10
CA PRO A 432 -3.81 -6.80 -19.86
C PRO A 432 -3.15 -7.91 -20.67
N ARG A 433 -3.80 -9.05 -20.88
CA ARG A 433 -3.25 -10.15 -21.68
C ARG A 433 -3.07 -9.77 -23.16
N PHE A 434 -4.05 -9.11 -23.75
CA PHE A 434 -3.96 -8.60 -25.11
C PHE A 434 -2.90 -7.51 -25.25
N SER A 435 -2.85 -6.56 -24.29
CA SER A 435 -1.86 -5.48 -24.29
C SER A 435 -0.43 -5.99 -24.21
N MET A 436 -0.19 -7.07 -23.45
CA MET A 436 1.12 -7.71 -23.38
C MET A 436 1.53 -8.36 -24.70
N GLN A 437 0.59 -9.01 -25.43
CA GLN A 437 0.87 -9.51 -26.77
C GLN A 437 1.24 -8.38 -27.75
N LEU A 438 0.62 -7.22 -27.60
CA LEU A 438 1.02 -6.01 -28.34
C LEU A 438 2.42 -5.54 -27.89
N ALA A 439 2.68 -5.52 -26.59
CA ALA A 439 3.99 -5.12 -26.07
C ALA A 439 5.12 -5.97 -26.64
N ASP A 440 4.96 -7.28 -26.76
CA ASP A 440 5.94 -8.18 -27.39
C ASP A 440 6.24 -7.80 -28.85
N ARG A 441 5.22 -7.36 -29.60
CA ARG A 441 5.40 -6.94 -31.01
C ARG A 441 6.12 -5.60 -31.13
N TYR A 442 5.74 -4.62 -30.31
CA TYR A 442 6.21 -3.24 -30.47
C TYR A 442 7.48 -2.93 -29.68
N ARG A 443 7.82 -3.69 -28.62
CA ARG A 443 9.01 -3.47 -27.79
C ARG A 443 10.29 -3.43 -28.60
N LYS A 444 10.47 -4.39 -29.54
CA LYS A 444 11.66 -4.44 -30.40
C LYS A 444 11.77 -3.20 -31.31
N ALA A 445 10.64 -2.74 -31.85
CA ALA A 445 10.60 -1.54 -32.71
C ALA A 445 10.88 -0.24 -31.93
N MET A 446 10.50 -0.20 -30.64
CA MET A 446 10.80 0.93 -29.77
C MET A 446 12.27 0.99 -29.35
N GLY A 447 12.97 -0.15 -29.24
CA GLY A 447 14.34 -0.22 -28.75
C GLY A 447 14.48 0.47 -27.38
N ASN A 448 15.42 1.42 -27.26
CA ASN A 448 15.64 2.21 -26.04
C ASN A 448 14.82 3.52 -25.99
N SER A 449 13.95 3.77 -26.99
CA SER A 449 13.15 4.99 -27.04
C SER A 449 12.08 4.96 -25.95
N LYS A 450 12.00 6.05 -25.17
CA LYS A 450 10.94 6.28 -24.17
C LYS A 450 9.87 7.26 -24.68
N ASP A 451 9.82 7.52 -25.98
CA ASP A 451 8.84 8.42 -26.60
C ASP A 451 7.46 7.74 -26.72
N MET A 452 6.54 8.15 -25.86
CA MET A 452 5.16 7.65 -25.83
C MET A 452 4.40 7.96 -27.12
N GLU A 453 4.60 9.14 -27.71
CA GLU A 453 3.90 9.53 -28.95
C GLU A 453 4.38 8.68 -30.14
N LYS A 454 5.66 8.33 -30.18
CA LYS A 454 6.20 7.39 -31.16
C LYS A 454 5.54 6.02 -31.03
N LEU A 455 5.40 5.52 -29.80
CA LEU A 455 4.73 4.24 -29.55
C LEU A 455 3.26 4.29 -30.03
N LEU A 456 2.51 5.30 -29.62
CA LEU A 456 1.09 5.43 -29.94
C LEU A 456 0.85 5.56 -31.46
N ARG A 457 1.71 6.31 -32.17
CA ARG A 457 1.66 6.43 -33.64
C ARG A 457 2.04 5.16 -34.39
N SER A 458 2.79 4.25 -33.78
CA SER A 458 3.17 2.98 -34.39
C SER A 458 2.03 1.93 -34.35
N LEU A 459 1.00 2.17 -33.54
CA LEU A 459 -0.14 1.26 -33.40
C LEU A 459 -1.05 1.34 -34.63
N PRO A 460 -1.84 0.28 -34.90
CA PRO A 460 -2.93 0.34 -35.85
C PRO A 460 -3.90 1.48 -35.48
N ASN A 461 -4.67 1.94 -36.46
CA ASN A 461 -5.74 2.88 -36.13
C ASN A 461 -6.75 2.26 -35.14
N ASP A 462 -7.51 3.10 -34.44
CA ASP A 462 -8.39 2.70 -33.36
C ASP A 462 -9.43 1.67 -33.77
N ASN A 463 -9.92 1.69 -35.02
CA ASN A 463 -10.86 0.69 -35.51
C ASN A 463 -10.19 -0.67 -35.63
N ALA A 464 -9.01 -0.72 -36.23
CA ALA A 464 -8.26 -1.96 -36.42
C ALA A 464 -7.78 -2.53 -35.07
N LEU A 465 -7.33 -1.67 -34.14
CA LEU A 465 -6.91 -2.09 -32.79
C LEU A 465 -8.08 -2.68 -32.00
N LEU A 466 -9.23 -2.02 -32.01
CA LEU A 466 -10.45 -2.53 -31.36
C LEU A 466 -10.90 -3.85 -31.97
N GLN A 467 -10.91 -3.97 -33.30
CA GLN A 467 -11.29 -5.22 -33.97
C GLN A 467 -10.34 -6.37 -33.60
N GLN A 468 -9.02 -6.12 -33.53
CA GLN A 468 -8.06 -7.12 -33.08
C GLN A 468 -8.33 -7.56 -31.65
N PHE A 469 -8.65 -6.62 -30.75
CA PHE A 469 -9.02 -6.95 -29.37
C PHE A 469 -10.32 -7.78 -29.28
N VAL A 470 -11.35 -7.38 -30.03
CA VAL A 470 -12.65 -8.09 -30.03
C VAL A 470 -12.48 -9.51 -30.57
N ASN A 471 -11.70 -9.69 -31.63
CA ASN A 471 -11.40 -11.03 -32.18
C ASN A 471 -10.62 -11.88 -31.15
N TYR A 472 -9.65 -11.27 -30.44
CA TYR A 472 -8.92 -11.93 -29.37
C TYR A 472 -9.86 -12.34 -28.22
N ALA A 473 -10.74 -11.44 -27.77
CA ALA A 473 -11.70 -11.72 -26.71
C ALA A 473 -12.68 -12.84 -27.09
N ALA A 474 -13.13 -12.84 -28.35
CA ALA A 474 -14.00 -13.91 -28.87
C ALA A 474 -13.30 -15.26 -28.87
N ALA A 475 -12.02 -15.34 -29.24
CA ALA A 475 -11.23 -16.57 -29.17
C ALA A 475 -10.98 -17.06 -27.74
N GLU A 476 -11.01 -16.15 -26.75
CA GLU A 476 -10.90 -16.47 -25.32
C GLU A 476 -12.29 -16.70 -24.66
N GLY A 477 -13.37 -16.81 -25.44
CA GLY A 477 -14.70 -17.19 -24.97
C GLY A 477 -15.66 -16.03 -24.67
N VAL A 478 -15.29 -14.77 -24.89
CA VAL A 478 -16.18 -13.61 -24.72
C VAL A 478 -16.71 -13.16 -26.08
N PRO A 479 -17.99 -13.47 -26.42
CA PRO A 479 -18.56 -13.20 -27.74
C PRO A 479 -18.67 -11.70 -28.02
N ALA A 480 -18.49 -11.32 -29.29
CA ALA A 480 -18.61 -9.93 -29.73
C ALA A 480 -20.06 -9.43 -29.62
N ARG A 481 -20.28 -8.43 -28.76
CA ARG A 481 -21.55 -7.75 -28.56
C ARG A 481 -21.41 -6.28 -28.97
N TRP A 482 -21.47 -6.00 -30.28
CA TRP A 482 -21.11 -4.73 -30.88
C TRP A 482 -21.86 -3.52 -30.32
N TYR A 483 -23.13 -3.69 -29.90
CA TYR A 483 -23.87 -2.62 -29.23
C TYR A 483 -23.12 -2.10 -27.98
N TYR A 484 -22.71 -2.99 -27.09
CA TYR A 484 -21.96 -2.64 -25.87
C TYR A 484 -20.50 -2.25 -26.17
N ILE A 485 -19.87 -2.93 -27.13
CA ILE A 485 -18.50 -2.63 -27.56
C ILE A 485 -18.41 -1.19 -28.06
N ASN A 486 -19.37 -0.72 -28.86
CA ASN A 486 -19.37 0.65 -29.38
C ASN A 486 -19.53 1.68 -28.25
N GLN A 487 -20.32 1.40 -27.23
CA GLN A 487 -20.44 2.27 -26.05
C GLN A 487 -19.16 2.30 -25.21
N SER A 488 -18.46 1.16 -25.09
CA SER A 488 -17.20 1.04 -24.34
C SER A 488 -15.97 1.40 -25.16
N ARG A 489 -16.12 1.76 -26.43
CA ARG A 489 -15.01 1.91 -27.38
C ARG A 489 -13.86 2.76 -26.84
N ALA A 490 -14.16 3.97 -26.39
CA ALA A 490 -13.14 4.91 -25.88
C ALA A 490 -12.44 4.34 -24.66
N LEU A 491 -13.19 3.77 -23.71
CA LEU A 491 -12.68 3.17 -22.49
C LEU A 491 -11.79 1.96 -22.78
N LEU A 492 -12.23 1.03 -23.66
CA LEU A 492 -11.45 -0.14 -24.06
C LEU A 492 -10.12 0.26 -24.71
N LEU A 493 -10.15 1.18 -25.67
CA LEU A 493 -8.95 1.65 -26.36
C LEU A 493 -8.00 2.36 -25.41
N ARG A 494 -8.52 3.20 -24.52
CA ARG A 494 -7.74 3.87 -23.48
C ARG A 494 -7.04 2.86 -22.57
N GLN A 495 -7.77 1.86 -22.07
CA GLN A 495 -7.21 0.83 -21.19
C GLN A 495 -6.14 -0.03 -21.89
N ILE A 496 -6.39 -0.48 -23.11
CA ILE A 496 -5.43 -1.25 -23.90
C ILE A 496 -4.15 -0.45 -24.11
N LYS A 497 -4.26 0.81 -24.55
CA LYS A 497 -3.11 1.70 -24.78
C LYS A 497 -2.38 2.02 -23.48
N ALA A 498 -3.11 2.25 -22.38
CA ALA A 498 -2.53 2.54 -21.06
C ALA A 498 -1.64 1.38 -20.58
N VAL A 499 -2.17 0.14 -20.60
CA VAL A 499 -1.42 -1.04 -20.20
C VAL A 499 -0.21 -1.26 -21.11
N LEU A 500 -0.36 -1.08 -22.42
CA LEU A 500 0.74 -1.16 -23.37
C LEU A 500 1.84 -0.14 -23.08
N VAL A 501 1.47 1.11 -22.80
CA VAL A 501 2.42 2.19 -22.42
C VAL A 501 3.16 1.80 -21.14
N ARG A 502 2.47 1.29 -20.13
CA ARG A 502 3.09 0.79 -18.90
C ARG A 502 4.12 -0.30 -19.18
N ASP A 503 3.75 -1.31 -19.97
CA ASP A 503 4.56 -2.51 -20.20
C ASP A 503 5.81 -2.25 -21.07
N ILE A 504 5.81 -1.18 -21.87
CA ILE A 504 6.96 -0.78 -22.70
C ILE A 504 7.74 0.38 -22.09
N LEU A 505 7.07 1.38 -21.52
CA LEU A 505 7.68 2.67 -21.15
C LEU A 505 7.67 2.95 -19.63
N GLY A 506 7.04 2.07 -18.82
CA GLY A 506 6.99 2.18 -17.36
C GLY A 506 5.87 3.06 -16.81
N PHE A 507 5.80 3.13 -15.46
CA PHE A 507 4.69 3.76 -14.74
C PHE A 507 4.61 5.28 -14.93
N ASP A 508 5.70 6.00 -15.03
CA ASP A 508 5.70 7.44 -15.31
C ASP A 508 4.88 7.76 -16.58
N ASN A 509 5.15 7.04 -17.67
CA ASN A 509 4.46 7.23 -18.94
C ASN A 509 3.00 6.71 -18.87
N TYR A 510 2.74 5.65 -18.12
CA TYR A 510 1.38 5.18 -17.85
C TYR A 510 0.53 6.28 -17.22
N PHE A 511 1.01 6.91 -16.13
CA PHE A 511 0.27 7.98 -15.47
C PHE A 511 0.16 9.24 -16.34
N ARG A 512 1.19 9.58 -17.10
CA ARG A 512 1.11 10.66 -18.11
C ARG A 512 0.00 10.40 -19.12
N PHE A 513 -0.18 9.15 -19.53
CA PHE A 513 -1.19 8.79 -20.51
C PHE A 513 -2.60 8.85 -19.93
N ILE A 514 -2.85 8.17 -18.79
CA ILE A 514 -4.21 8.12 -18.21
C ILE A 514 -4.68 9.47 -17.67
N ASN A 515 -3.80 10.28 -17.13
CA ASN A 515 -4.11 11.57 -16.55
C ASN A 515 -4.51 12.63 -17.59
N ARG A 516 -4.29 12.40 -18.87
CA ARG A 516 -4.76 13.29 -19.95
C ARG A 516 -6.28 13.47 -19.96
N GLU A 517 -7.00 12.41 -19.62
CA GLU A 517 -8.46 12.36 -19.64
C GLU A 517 -9.07 12.08 -18.25
N ASP A 518 -8.27 12.16 -17.18
CA ASP A 518 -8.72 11.92 -15.82
C ASP A 518 -9.43 13.15 -15.25
N ASN A 519 -10.71 13.01 -14.94
CA ASN A 519 -11.56 14.11 -14.48
C ASN A 519 -11.07 14.77 -13.19
N MET A 520 -10.51 13.99 -12.24
CA MET A 520 -9.98 14.53 -10.99
C MET A 520 -8.72 15.34 -11.24
N ILE A 521 -7.83 14.84 -12.09
CA ILE A 521 -6.58 15.53 -12.42
C ILE A 521 -6.88 16.80 -13.23
N GLN A 522 -7.82 16.74 -14.18
CA GLN A 522 -8.26 17.93 -14.91
C GLN A 522 -8.89 18.97 -13.97
N CYS A 523 -9.71 18.54 -13.01
CA CYS A 523 -10.26 19.41 -11.99
C CYS A 523 -9.14 20.04 -11.15
N ALA A 524 -8.17 19.25 -10.68
CA ALA A 524 -7.05 19.73 -9.87
C ALA A 524 -6.22 20.78 -10.62
N VAL A 525 -5.89 20.53 -11.89
CA VAL A 525 -5.13 21.47 -12.74
C VAL A 525 -5.93 22.76 -12.96
N LYS A 526 -7.23 22.66 -13.23
CA LYS A 526 -8.13 23.82 -13.41
C LYS A 526 -8.16 24.70 -12.16
N GLU A 527 -8.29 24.11 -10.97
CA GLU A 527 -8.32 24.86 -9.71
C GLU A 527 -6.98 25.56 -9.42
N LEU A 528 -5.87 24.87 -9.70
CA LEU A 528 -4.54 25.46 -9.59
C LEU A 528 -4.34 26.61 -10.59
N GLN A 529 -4.80 26.48 -11.83
CA GLN A 529 -4.69 27.53 -12.86
C GLN A 529 -5.53 28.76 -12.51
N ALA A 530 -6.73 28.55 -11.95
CA ALA A 530 -7.59 29.62 -11.47
C ALA A 530 -7.04 30.33 -10.22
N GLY A 531 -6.04 29.75 -9.56
CA GLY A 531 -5.47 30.30 -8.32
C GLY A 531 -6.41 30.24 -7.13
N HIS A 532 -7.38 29.33 -7.14
CA HIS A 532 -8.31 29.19 -6.04
C HIS A 532 -7.60 28.70 -4.77
N SER A 533 -7.88 29.36 -3.66
CA SER A 533 -7.43 28.97 -2.33
C SER A 533 -8.58 28.35 -1.53
N PRO A 534 -8.29 27.49 -0.53
CA PRO A 534 -9.32 26.91 0.33
C PRO A 534 -10.25 27.94 0.98
N ILE A 535 -9.74 29.13 1.29
CA ILE A 535 -10.50 30.20 1.96
C ILE A 535 -11.57 30.80 1.04
N GLN A 536 -11.38 30.75 -0.28
CA GLN A 536 -12.35 31.29 -1.26
C GLN A 536 -13.59 30.39 -1.46
N LEU A 537 -13.52 29.12 -1.05
CA LEU A 537 -14.65 28.17 -1.09
C LEU A 537 -15.66 28.37 0.05
N ARG A 538 -15.62 29.51 0.76
CA ARG A 538 -16.55 29.84 1.88
C ARG A 538 -17.98 30.10 1.48
N LYS A 539 -18.32 30.13 0.19
CA LYS A 539 -19.66 30.48 -0.28
C LYS A 539 -20.56 29.28 -0.47
#